data_b22d67be2ac87764954e376107bcccb5
#
_entry.id   b22d67be2ac87764954e376107bcccb5
#
_cell.length_a   1.000
_cell.length_b   1.000
_cell.length_c   1.000
_cell.angle_alpha   90.00
_cell.angle_beta   90.00
_cell.angle_gamma   90.00
#
_symmetry.space_group_name_H-M   'P 1'
#
loop_
_entity.id
_entity.type
_entity.pdbx_description
1 polymer ?
#
loop_
_entity_poly.entity_id
_entity_poly.type
_entity_poly.pdbx_seq_one_letter_code
_entity_poly.pdbx_strand_id
1 'polypeptide(L)'
;GSEMCIRDRMQNMSNSMDLQRASSLVGKEVYIKTTTSSGDTKLVQGKVDYVSYENNKAYLYINEKKYSIDDLDSVVDTDYLNAYNKAYNFTVKLNKLPNVNGIDSSDGKTIDDLEKEYNDMTDYEKSFLAKDTVNSLNKYIERLKEIRKAAEEAEEKKDTESKDESEETDSTESV
;
A
#
# COMPACT_ATOMS: atom_id res chain seq x y z
N GLY A 1 56.82 16.19 -0.43
CA GLY A 1 56.15 16.58 0.78
C GLY A 1 54.80 17.23 0.66
N SER A 2 54.62 18.27 -0.21
CA SER A 2 53.35 19.00 -0.29
C SER A 2 52.22 18.23 -1.03
N GLU A 3 52.58 17.36 -1.97
CA GLU A 3 51.59 16.53 -2.70
C GLU A 3 50.97 15.46 -1.82
N MET A 4 51.71 14.84 -0.90
CA MET A 4 51.17 13.87 0.07
C MET A 4 50.16 14.52 1.04
N CYS A 5 50.46 15.73 1.52
CA CYS A 5 49.54 16.44 2.41
C CYS A 5 48.22 16.83 1.74
N ILE A 6 48.24 17.15 0.48
CA ILE A 6 47.02 17.48 -0.30
C ILE A 6 46.15 16.23 -0.53
N ARG A 7 46.76 15.10 -0.86
CA ARG A 7 46.09 13.82 -0.98
C ARG A 7 45.39 13.39 0.31
N ASP A 8 46.12 13.47 1.45
CA ASP A 8 45.56 13.10 2.74
C ASP A 8 44.39 14.00 3.13
N ARG A 9 44.44 15.29 2.87
CA ARG A 9 43.34 16.24 3.11
C ARG A 9 42.16 15.96 2.23
N MET A 10 42.34 15.67 0.95
CA MET A 10 41.26 15.30 0.03
C MET A 10 40.60 14.00 0.45
N GLN A 11 41.36 13.01 0.85
CA GLN A 11 40.84 11.73 1.32
C GLN A 11 40.07 11.88 2.65
N ASN A 12 40.58 12.68 3.58
CA ASN A 12 39.85 12.98 4.83
C ASN A 12 38.56 13.74 4.60
N MET A 13 38.53 14.66 3.65
CA MET A 13 37.27 15.36 3.27
C MET A 13 36.25 14.41 2.65
N SER A 14 36.69 13.53 1.76
CA SER A 14 35.83 12.50 1.17
C SER A 14 35.24 11.57 2.23
N ASN A 15 36.05 11.10 3.17
CA ASN A 15 35.63 10.26 4.29
C ASN A 15 34.64 10.96 5.22
N SER A 16 34.84 12.26 5.51
CA SER A 16 33.91 13.07 6.29
C SER A 16 32.55 13.25 5.59
N MET A 17 32.58 13.45 4.29
CA MET A 17 31.34 13.55 3.47
C MET A 17 30.57 12.23 3.48
N ASP A 18 31.26 11.10 3.35
CA ASP A 18 30.64 9.77 3.40
C ASP A 18 30.02 9.48 4.78
N LEU A 19 30.69 9.87 5.86
CA LEU A 19 30.14 9.74 7.20
C LEU A 19 28.91 10.62 7.41
N GLN A 20 28.95 11.87 6.98
CA GLN A 20 27.78 12.77 7.04
C GLN A 20 26.62 12.24 6.20
N ARG A 21 26.92 11.77 5.01
CA ARG A 21 25.93 11.16 4.13
C ARG A 21 25.31 9.92 4.78
N ALA A 22 26.13 9.02 5.32
CA ALA A 22 25.68 7.83 6.01
C ALA A 22 24.82 8.19 7.24
N SER A 23 25.26 9.15 8.05
CA SER A 23 24.52 9.60 9.23
C SER A 23 23.15 10.17 8.90
N SER A 24 23.02 10.85 7.76
CA SER A 24 21.74 11.40 7.28
C SER A 24 20.75 10.32 6.88
N LEU A 25 21.20 9.09 6.63
CA LEU A 25 20.37 7.97 6.21
C LEU A 25 19.71 7.23 7.39
N VAL A 26 20.16 7.45 8.62
CA VAL A 26 19.57 6.79 9.80
C VAL A 26 18.07 7.13 9.89
N GLY A 27 17.27 6.09 10.01
CA GLY A 27 15.80 6.22 10.04
C GLY A 27 15.13 6.29 8.66
N LYS A 28 15.88 6.31 7.58
CA LYS A 28 15.35 6.32 6.22
C LYS A 28 15.29 4.93 5.62
N GLU A 29 14.34 4.71 4.73
CA GLU A 29 14.26 3.50 3.92
C GLU A 29 15.25 3.57 2.76
N VAL A 30 15.98 2.50 2.54
CA VAL A 30 16.98 2.41 1.48
C VAL A 30 16.84 1.10 0.72
N TYR A 31 17.34 1.10 -0.52
CA TYR A 31 17.57 -0.11 -1.30
C TYR A 31 19.07 -0.32 -1.45
N ILE A 32 19.53 -1.51 -1.08
CA ILE A 32 20.94 -1.91 -1.16
C ILE A 32 21.08 -2.97 -2.26
N LYS A 33 22.05 -2.77 -3.14
CA LYS A 33 22.43 -3.78 -4.14
C LYS A 33 23.30 -4.84 -3.50
N THR A 34 22.88 -6.09 -3.55
CA THR A 34 23.68 -7.23 -3.14
C THR A 34 23.90 -8.16 -4.32
N THR A 35 25.05 -8.82 -4.37
CA THR A 35 25.34 -9.84 -5.36
C THR A 35 25.19 -11.22 -4.70
N THR A 36 24.35 -12.08 -5.30
CA THR A 36 24.19 -13.46 -4.83
C THR A 36 25.39 -14.30 -5.20
N SER A 37 25.51 -15.48 -4.60
CA SER A 37 26.58 -16.44 -4.91
C SER A 37 26.55 -16.92 -6.38
N SER A 38 25.42 -16.81 -7.06
CA SER A 38 25.27 -17.11 -8.49
C SER A 38 25.62 -15.94 -9.41
N GLY A 39 25.99 -14.77 -8.86
CA GLY A 39 26.33 -13.57 -9.62
C GLY A 39 25.16 -12.67 -9.96
N ASP A 40 23.95 -13.02 -9.55
CA ASP A 40 22.76 -12.21 -9.76
C ASP A 40 22.70 -11.03 -8.80
N THR A 41 22.21 -9.88 -9.29
CA THR A 41 22.01 -8.69 -8.48
C THR A 41 20.65 -8.75 -7.80
N LYS A 42 20.64 -8.57 -6.48
CA LYS A 42 19.43 -8.51 -5.67
C LYS A 42 19.35 -7.17 -4.94
N LEU A 43 18.17 -6.58 -4.86
CA LEU A 43 17.92 -5.40 -4.04
C LEU A 43 17.36 -5.81 -2.69
N VAL A 44 18.00 -5.32 -1.63
CA VAL A 44 17.52 -5.48 -0.26
C VAL A 44 16.94 -4.14 0.19
N GLN A 45 15.69 -4.17 0.62
CA GLN A 45 15.01 -3.00 1.17
C GLN A 45 15.03 -3.06 2.70
N GLY A 46 15.26 -1.93 3.34
CA GLY A 46 15.13 -1.83 4.78
C GLY A 46 15.37 -0.44 5.29
N LYS A 47 15.01 -0.25 6.55
CA LYS A 47 15.27 0.98 7.29
C LYS A 47 16.65 0.93 7.91
N VAL A 48 17.41 2.00 7.78
CA VAL A 48 18.72 2.11 8.39
C VAL A 48 18.57 2.33 9.90
N ASP A 49 19.01 1.37 10.69
CA ASP A 49 18.93 1.43 12.15
C ASP A 49 20.05 2.30 12.73
N TYR A 50 21.26 2.11 12.26
CA TYR A 50 22.40 2.93 12.61
C TYR A 50 23.50 2.80 11.55
N VAL A 51 24.50 3.66 11.63
CA VAL A 51 25.66 3.65 10.75
C VAL A 51 26.93 3.53 11.56
N SER A 52 27.94 2.90 10.96
CA SER A 52 29.28 2.85 11.55
C SER A 52 30.32 3.32 10.54
N TYR A 53 31.46 3.73 11.06
CA TYR A 53 32.56 4.15 10.23
C TYR A 53 33.80 3.37 10.66
N GLU A 54 34.25 2.49 9.81
CA GLU A 54 35.38 1.57 10.08
C GLU A 54 36.32 1.56 8.87
N ASN A 55 37.65 1.62 9.15
CA ASN A 55 38.66 1.56 8.09
C ASN A 55 38.42 2.54 6.94
N ASN A 56 38.05 3.77 7.26
CA ASN A 56 37.74 4.84 6.30
C ASN A 56 36.54 4.55 5.38
N LYS A 57 35.67 3.65 5.80
CA LYS A 57 34.42 3.34 5.08
C LYS A 57 33.22 3.45 6.00
N ALA A 58 32.12 3.96 5.44
CA ALA A 58 30.83 3.99 6.10
C ALA A 58 30.04 2.71 5.82
N TYR A 59 29.37 2.20 6.83
CA TYR A 59 28.52 1.01 6.76
C TYR A 59 27.14 1.32 7.31
N LEU A 60 26.14 0.77 6.64
CA LEU A 60 24.74 0.87 7.01
C LEU A 60 24.31 -0.45 7.66
N TYR A 61 23.64 -0.36 8.80
CA TYR A 61 23.07 -1.54 9.48
C TYR A 61 21.56 -1.56 9.31
N ILE A 62 21.09 -2.65 8.71
CA ILE A 62 19.67 -2.90 8.41
C ILE A 62 19.34 -4.29 8.92
N ASN A 63 18.43 -4.39 9.90
CA ASN A 63 18.05 -5.67 10.52
C ASN A 63 19.27 -6.48 11.00
N GLU A 64 20.20 -5.81 11.70
CA GLU A 64 21.43 -6.39 12.24
C GLU A 64 22.47 -6.83 11.17
N LYS A 65 22.20 -6.58 9.90
CA LYS A 65 23.13 -6.87 8.81
C LYS A 65 23.88 -5.62 8.40
N LYS A 66 25.18 -5.79 8.13
CA LYS A 66 26.11 -4.74 7.73
C LYS A 66 26.18 -4.64 6.21
N TYR A 67 26.00 -3.44 5.68
CA TYR A 67 26.14 -3.15 4.26
C TYR A 67 27.05 -1.96 4.04
N SER A 68 27.88 -2.01 2.99
CA SER A 68 28.70 -0.86 2.62
C SER A 68 27.83 0.24 2.02
N ILE A 69 28.17 1.51 2.29
CA ILE A 69 27.50 2.64 1.64
C ILE A 69 27.71 2.64 0.13
N ASP A 70 28.78 2.01 -0.35
CA ASP A 70 29.04 1.87 -1.78
C ASP A 70 27.99 1.02 -2.50
N ASP A 71 27.31 0.15 -1.78
CA ASP A 71 26.25 -0.71 -2.30
C ASP A 71 24.88 -0.05 -2.25
N LEU A 72 24.78 1.18 -1.77
CA LEU A 72 23.53 1.94 -1.73
C LEU A 72 23.03 2.20 -3.16
N ASP A 73 21.83 1.69 -3.48
CA ASP A 73 21.17 1.93 -4.76
C ASP A 73 20.32 3.19 -4.73
N SER A 74 19.44 3.28 -3.76
CA SER A 74 18.52 4.42 -3.63
C SER A 74 18.09 4.67 -2.20
N VAL A 75 17.71 5.91 -1.92
CA VAL A 75 17.12 6.34 -0.66
C VAL A 75 15.67 6.71 -0.94
N VAL A 76 14.77 6.16 -0.16
CA VAL A 76 13.32 6.38 -0.32
C VAL A 76 12.78 7.06 0.93
N ASP A 77 12.01 8.12 0.74
CA ASP A 77 11.28 8.75 1.82
C ASP A 77 10.26 7.76 2.38
N THR A 78 10.23 7.60 3.71
CA THR A 78 9.30 6.69 4.38
C THR A 78 7.85 7.06 4.09
N ASP A 79 7.51 8.34 4.05
CA ASP A 79 6.16 8.80 3.74
C ASP A 79 5.76 8.44 2.29
N TYR A 80 6.69 8.61 1.36
CA TYR A 80 6.50 8.19 -0.03
C TYR A 80 6.26 6.69 -0.13
N LEU A 81 7.11 5.89 0.51
CA LEU A 81 7.01 4.44 0.47
C LEU A 81 5.72 3.93 1.10
N ASN A 82 5.33 4.49 2.24
CA ASN A 82 4.09 4.13 2.91
C ASN A 82 2.86 4.47 2.06
N ALA A 83 2.86 5.65 1.44
CA ALA A 83 1.78 6.08 0.55
C ALA A 83 1.67 5.20 -0.70
N TYR A 84 2.81 4.89 -1.31
CA TYR A 84 2.87 4.00 -2.47
C TYR A 84 2.35 2.59 -2.12
N ASN A 85 2.83 2.01 -1.02
CA ASN A 85 2.43 0.67 -0.59
C ASN A 85 0.94 0.61 -0.24
N LYS A 86 0.41 1.64 0.38
CA LYS A 86 -1.01 1.72 0.73
C LYS A 86 -1.90 1.75 -0.51
N ALA A 87 -1.52 2.56 -1.49
CA ALA A 87 -2.21 2.61 -2.79
C ALA A 87 -2.08 1.30 -3.57
N TYR A 88 -0.92 0.69 -3.56
CA TYR A 88 -0.69 -0.60 -4.21
C TYR A 88 -1.54 -1.71 -3.57
N ASN A 89 -1.54 -1.83 -2.26
CA ASN A 89 -2.32 -2.82 -1.53
C ASN A 89 -3.82 -2.64 -1.76
N PHE A 90 -4.30 -1.41 -1.79
CA PHE A 90 -5.68 -1.08 -2.13
C PHE A 90 -6.04 -1.57 -3.54
N THR A 91 -5.19 -1.28 -4.51
CA THR A 91 -5.39 -1.70 -5.91
C THR A 91 -5.42 -3.23 -6.03
N VAL A 92 -4.54 -3.94 -5.34
CA VAL A 92 -4.52 -5.41 -5.32
C VAL A 92 -5.82 -5.97 -4.75
N LYS A 93 -6.31 -5.42 -3.65
CA LYS A 93 -7.59 -5.85 -3.04
C LYS A 93 -8.77 -5.62 -3.97
N LEU A 94 -8.81 -4.46 -4.63
CA LEU A 94 -9.86 -4.14 -5.59
C LEU A 94 -9.85 -5.09 -6.79
N ASN A 95 -8.67 -5.41 -7.30
CA ASN A 95 -8.50 -6.31 -8.45
C ASN A 95 -8.84 -7.78 -8.13
N LYS A 96 -8.91 -8.16 -6.87
CA LYS A 96 -9.38 -9.49 -6.45
C LYS A 96 -10.89 -9.67 -6.52
N LEU A 97 -11.66 -8.59 -6.61
CA LEU A 97 -13.09 -8.67 -6.77
C LEU A 97 -13.46 -9.27 -8.14
N PRO A 98 -14.59 -9.98 -8.22
CA PRO A 98 -15.16 -10.41 -9.51
C PRO A 98 -15.43 -9.19 -10.41
N ASN A 99 -15.71 -9.43 -11.68
CA ASN A 99 -16.15 -8.37 -12.58
C ASN A 99 -17.39 -7.64 -11.99
N VAL A 100 -17.48 -6.34 -12.23
CA VAL A 100 -18.60 -5.49 -11.74
C VAL A 100 -19.97 -6.13 -11.98
N ASN A 101 -20.16 -6.75 -13.14
CA ASN A 101 -21.41 -7.42 -13.48
C ASN A 101 -21.60 -8.78 -12.79
N GLY A 102 -20.54 -9.32 -12.22
CA GLY A 102 -20.54 -10.62 -11.54
C GLY A 102 -20.58 -10.55 -10.02
N ILE A 103 -20.61 -9.36 -9.43
CA ILE A 103 -20.71 -9.20 -7.97
C ILE A 103 -22.13 -9.48 -7.49
N ASP A 104 -22.21 -9.92 -6.24
CA ASP A 104 -23.49 -10.14 -5.54
C ASP A 104 -23.41 -9.55 -4.11
N SER A 105 -24.46 -9.78 -3.32
CA SER A 105 -24.52 -9.27 -1.94
C SER A 105 -23.43 -9.80 -1.04
N SER A 106 -22.81 -10.94 -1.34
CA SER A 106 -21.70 -11.49 -0.57
C SER A 106 -20.42 -10.66 -0.69
N ASP A 107 -20.27 -9.89 -1.76
CA ASP A 107 -19.16 -8.98 -2.00
C ASP A 107 -19.33 -7.63 -1.28
N GLY A 108 -20.51 -7.37 -0.70
CA GLY A 108 -20.88 -6.08 -0.13
C GLY A 108 -19.93 -5.62 0.99
N LYS A 109 -19.55 -6.50 1.89
CA LYS A 109 -18.62 -6.16 2.97
C LYS A 109 -17.25 -5.75 2.44
N THR A 110 -16.71 -6.48 1.47
CA THR A 110 -15.43 -6.18 0.85
C THR A 110 -15.45 -4.81 0.16
N ILE A 111 -16.54 -4.51 -0.55
CA ILE A 111 -16.70 -3.22 -1.24
C ILE A 111 -16.86 -2.07 -0.23
N ASP A 112 -17.64 -2.27 0.83
CA ASP A 112 -17.77 -1.26 1.90
C ASP A 112 -16.45 -1.00 2.61
N ASP A 113 -15.67 -2.03 2.89
CA ASP A 113 -14.35 -1.90 3.50
C ASP A 113 -13.36 -1.16 2.58
N LEU A 114 -13.41 -1.40 1.27
CA LEU A 114 -12.59 -0.69 0.30
C LEU A 114 -13.01 0.79 0.15
N GLU A 115 -14.31 1.08 0.17
CA GLU A 115 -14.82 2.45 0.17
C GLU A 115 -14.34 3.21 1.40
N LYS A 116 -14.41 2.60 2.58
CA LYS A 116 -13.90 3.18 3.82
C LYS A 116 -12.39 3.40 3.76
N GLU A 117 -11.64 2.41 3.30
CA GLU A 117 -10.19 2.51 3.15
C GLU A 117 -9.81 3.68 2.22
N TYR A 118 -10.51 3.84 1.11
CA TYR A 118 -10.31 4.96 0.19
C TYR A 118 -10.64 6.31 0.84
N ASN A 119 -11.75 6.41 1.54
CA ASN A 119 -12.16 7.65 2.21
C ASN A 119 -11.21 8.06 3.35
N ASP A 120 -10.59 7.09 4.01
CA ASP A 120 -9.61 7.32 5.06
C ASP A 120 -8.21 7.66 4.53
N MET A 121 -7.96 7.47 3.24
CA MET A 121 -6.70 7.85 2.61
C MET A 121 -6.52 9.36 2.58
N THR A 122 -5.28 9.81 2.79
CA THR A 122 -4.92 11.22 2.58
C THR A 122 -4.91 11.55 1.09
N ASP A 123 -4.96 12.83 0.75
CA ASP A 123 -4.87 13.29 -0.65
C ASP A 123 -3.56 12.85 -1.29
N TYR A 124 -2.47 12.86 -0.52
CA TYR A 124 -1.16 12.38 -0.97
C TYR A 124 -1.21 10.88 -1.31
N GLU A 125 -1.77 10.05 -0.45
CA GLU A 125 -1.94 8.62 -0.69
C GLU A 125 -2.83 8.34 -1.91
N LYS A 126 -3.93 9.08 -2.05
CA LYS A 126 -4.83 8.99 -3.21
C LYS A 126 -4.15 9.36 -4.52
N SER A 127 -3.16 10.25 -4.48
CA SER A 127 -2.42 10.67 -5.67
C SER A 127 -1.63 9.53 -6.35
N PHE A 128 -1.35 8.46 -5.61
CA PHE A 128 -0.68 7.25 -6.14
C PHE A 128 -1.64 6.28 -6.81
N LEU A 129 -2.95 6.48 -6.66
CA LEU A 129 -3.95 5.64 -7.32
C LEU A 129 -4.15 6.06 -8.78
N ALA A 130 -4.21 5.08 -9.68
CA ALA A 130 -4.57 5.33 -11.07
C ALA A 130 -6.04 5.79 -11.15
N LYS A 131 -6.35 6.64 -12.11
CA LYS A 131 -7.75 7.08 -12.37
C LYS A 131 -8.67 5.90 -12.66
N ASP A 132 -8.19 4.91 -13.39
CA ASP A 132 -8.95 3.70 -13.68
C ASP A 132 -9.30 2.91 -12.43
N THR A 133 -8.41 2.87 -11.44
CA THR A 133 -8.66 2.22 -10.15
C THR A 133 -9.78 2.92 -9.39
N VAL A 134 -9.75 4.25 -9.32
CA VAL A 134 -10.80 5.04 -8.66
C VAL A 134 -12.14 4.90 -9.39
N ASN A 135 -12.13 4.95 -10.71
CA ASN A 135 -13.32 4.74 -11.52
C ASN A 135 -13.90 3.34 -11.30
N SER A 136 -13.07 2.34 -11.21
CA SER A 136 -13.44 0.96 -10.92
C SER A 136 -14.11 0.84 -9.55
N LEU A 137 -13.53 1.44 -8.52
CA LEU A 137 -14.13 1.48 -7.19
C LEU A 137 -15.52 2.09 -7.22
N ASN A 138 -15.71 3.22 -7.90
CA ASN A 138 -17.00 3.89 -8.02
C ASN A 138 -18.05 3.02 -8.72
N LYS A 139 -17.65 2.29 -9.75
CA LYS A 139 -18.53 1.32 -10.44
C LYS A 139 -18.99 0.21 -9.51
N TYR A 140 -18.09 -0.34 -8.68
CA TYR A 140 -18.44 -1.36 -7.68
C TYR A 140 -19.41 -0.81 -6.63
N ILE A 141 -19.18 0.40 -6.15
CA ILE A 141 -20.05 1.07 -5.17
C ILE A 141 -21.44 1.28 -5.74
N GLU A 142 -21.57 1.78 -6.97
CA GLU A 142 -22.85 1.97 -7.64
C GLU A 142 -23.58 0.65 -7.89
N ARG A 143 -22.87 -0.37 -8.35
CA ARG A 143 -23.44 -1.69 -8.56
C ARG A 143 -23.95 -2.30 -7.27
N LEU A 144 -23.23 -2.15 -6.18
CA LEU A 144 -23.65 -2.63 -4.86
C LEU A 144 -24.93 -1.92 -4.38
N LYS A 145 -25.03 -0.61 -4.61
CA LYS A 145 -26.25 0.16 -4.31
C LYS A 145 -27.46 -0.38 -5.08
N GLU A 146 -27.30 -0.69 -6.35
CA GLU A 146 -28.37 -1.29 -7.17
C GLU A 146 -28.80 -2.65 -6.63
N ILE A 147 -27.85 -3.51 -6.27
CA ILE A 147 -28.11 -4.85 -5.70
C ILE A 147 -28.88 -4.73 -4.37
N ARG A 148 -28.47 -3.84 -3.49
CA ARG A 148 -29.11 -3.60 -2.19
C ARG A 148 -30.51 -3.04 -2.34
N LYS A 149 -30.71 -2.11 -3.27
CA LYS A 149 -32.01 -1.55 -3.58
C LYS A 149 -32.97 -2.61 -4.12
N ALA A 150 -32.52 -3.46 -5.04
CA ALA A 150 -33.32 -4.56 -5.57
C ALA A 150 -33.70 -5.58 -4.48
N ALA A 151 -32.81 -5.84 -3.52
CA ALA A 151 -33.10 -6.73 -2.39
C ALA A 151 -34.16 -6.13 -1.45
N GLU A 152 -34.09 -4.84 -1.14
CA GLU A 152 -35.09 -4.13 -0.34
C GLU A 152 -36.46 -4.14 -1.00
N GLU A 153 -36.54 -3.87 -2.32
CA GLU A 153 -37.80 -3.91 -3.09
C GLU A 153 -38.38 -5.32 -3.14
N ALA A 154 -37.55 -6.37 -3.18
CA ALA A 154 -38.01 -7.75 -3.14
C ALA A 154 -38.57 -8.15 -1.76
N GLU A 155 -38.01 -7.65 -0.68
CA GLU A 155 -38.51 -7.87 0.69
C GLU A 155 -39.82 -7.15 0.91
N GLU A 156 -39.99 -5.91 0.47
CA GLU A 156 -41.23 -5.15 0.54
C GLU A 156 -42.37 -5.85 -0.20
N LYS A 157 -42.10 -6.42 -1.39
CA LYS A 157 -43.11 -7.20 -2.15
C LYS A 157 -43.53 -8.47 -1.44
N LYS A 158 -42.62 -9.18 -0.78
CA LYS A 158 -42.94 -10.36 0.01
C LYS A 158 -43.81 -10.03 1.21
N ASP A 159 -43.58 -8.91 1.90
CA ASP A 159 -44.39 -8.47 3.03
C ASP A 159 -45.81 -8.05 2.61
N THR A 160 -45.97 -7.46 1.45
CA THR A 160 -47.32 -7.11 0.90
C THR A 160 -48.06 -8.33 0.42
N GLU A 161 -47.42 -9.31 -0.22
CA GLU A 161 -48.07 -10.58 -0.62
C GLU A 161 -48.49 -11.42 0.59
N SER A 162 -47.70 -11.46 1.67
CA SER A 162 -48.07 -12.17 2.89
C SER A 162 -49.23 -11.52 3.66
N LYS A 163 -49.42 -10.21 3.54
CA LYS A 163 -50.59 -9.50 4.11
C LYS A 163 -51.85 -9.71 3.32
N ASP A 164 -51.79 -9.77 1.99
CA ASP A 164 -52.94 -10.05 1.13
C ASP A 164 -53.45 -11.48 1.34
N GLU A 165 -52.58 -12.48 1.51
CA GLU A 165 -52.99 -13.86 1.83
C GLU A 165 -53.66 -13.99 3.21
N SER A 166 -53.32 -13.13 4.18
CA SER A 166 -53.95 -13.16 5.52
C SER A 166 -55.31 -12.47 5.59
N GLU A 167 -55.64 -11.59 4.62
CA GLU A 167 -56.97 -10.96 4.53
C GLU A 167 -58.01 -11.81 3.78
N GLU A 168 -57.56 -12.68 2.86
CA GLU A 168 -58.45 -13.57 2.11
C GLU A 168 -59.00 -14.76 2.93
N THR A 169 -58.39 -15.12 4.04
CA THR A 169 -58.83 -16.24 4.91
C THR A 169 -59.88 -15.86 5.96
N ASP A 170 -60.19 -14.58 6.15
CA ASP A 170 -61.14 -14.13 7.20
C ASP A 170 -62.57 -13.81 6.68
N SER A 171 -62.83 -14.05 5.36
CA SER A 171 -64.16 -13.74 4.79
C SER A 171 -65.08 -14.94 4.50
N THR A 172 -64.79 -16.17 4.98
CA THR A 172 -65.58 -17.39 4.75
C THR A 172 -66.11 -18.09 5.99
N GLU A 173 -66.38 -17.41 7.08
CA GLU A 173 -67.15 -18.01 8.20
C GLU A 173 -68.21 -17.03 8.72
N SER A 174 -69.34 -16.95 8.00
CA SER A 174 -70.62 -16.62 8.61
C SER A 174 -71.76 -16.98 7.68
N VAL A 175 -72.23 -18.22 7.76
CA VAL A 175 -73.60 -18.57 7.50
C VAL A 175 -74.14 -19.39 8.64
#